data_9caf5659a0b3a764bf8c21253068a075
#
_entry.id   9caf5659a0b3a764bf8c21253068a075
#
_cell.length_a   1.000
_cell.length_b   1.000
_cell.length_c   1.000
_cell.angle_alpha   90.00
_cell.angle_beta   90.00
_cell.angle_gamma   90.00
#
_symmetry.space_group_name_H-M   'P 1'
#
loop_
_entity.id
_entity.type
_entity.pdbx_description
1 polymer ?
#
loop_
_entity_poly.entity_id
_entity_poly.type
_entity_poly.pdbx_seq_one_letter_code
_entity_poly.pdbx_strand_id
1 'polypeptide(L)'
;KKMKIEVFLRQCFLSPNASLPNRHRPKWFDKVEIFRNLKSTIDPKVANLNIVYDEHFGPISDTFLKDEENVEIINCGNEAGSFLRTLEIIEGRGYDDDTVIYFLEDDYLHQEGWCNVLLEAFNLPIQYVSLYDHLDKYIDSGYDNLVSKIFVTDTCHWRNTPSTCNTYAGRMGQFRQDMHIHKHFSAASPDGISMDHAKFVELGRHG
;
A
#
# COMPACT_ATOMS: atom_id res chain seq x y z
N LYS A 1 14.25 19.51 6.87
CA LYS A 1 13.34 19.34 5.69
C LYS A 1 12.09 18.63 6.18
N LYS A 2 10.89 19.13 5.88
CA LYS A 2 9.65 18.48 6.29
C LYS A 2 9.48 17.21 5.45
N MET A 3 9.21 16.06 6.08
CA MET A 3 8.92 14.81 5.38
C MET A 3 7.73 15.00 4.44
N LYS A 4 7.77 14.38 3.27
CA LYS A 4 6.69 14.35 2.29
C LYS A 4 6.29 12.92 2.02
N ILE A 5 5.02 12.73 1.68
CA ILE A 5 4.43 11.45 1.31
C ILE A 5 4.24 11.41 -0.20
N GLU A 6 4.73 10.38 -0.84
CA GLU A 6 4.40 10.01 -2.22
C GLU A 6 3.49 8.79 -2.17
N VAL A 7 2.21 8.99 -2.41
CA VAL A 7 1.20 7.93 -2.44
C VAL A 7 1.23 7.27 -3.82
N PHE A 8 1.35 5.96 -3.86
CA PHE A 8 1.26 5.15 -5.07
C PHE A 8 0.01 4.28 -5.02
N LEU A 9 -1.09 4.79 -5.56
CA LEU A 9 -2.36 4.10 -5.66
C LEU A 9 -2.35 3.17 -6.89
N ARG A 10 -2.45 1.86 -6.66
CA ARG A 10 -2.60 0.88 -7.73
C ARG A 10 -4.08 0.72 -8.07
N GLN A 11 -4.40 0.85 -9.36
CA GLN A 11 -5.76 0.79 -9.89
C GLN A 11 -5.84 -0.08 -11.14
N CYS A 12 -6.99 -0.70 -11.38
CA CYS A 12 -7.31 -1.42 -12.60
C CYS A 12 -8.82 -1.37 -12.88
N PHE A 13 -9.22 -1.64 -14.13
CA PHE A 13 -10.63 -1.64 -14.53
C PHE A 13 -11.44 -2.70 -13.77
N LEU A 14 -10.95 -3.95 -13.80
CA LEU A 14 -11.52 -5.08 -13.07
C LEU A 14 -10.45 -5.67 -12.15
N SER A 15 -10.80 -5.90 -10.90
CA SER A 15 -9.97 -6.67 -9.98
C SER A 15 -10.27 -8.16 -10.20
N PRO A 16 -9.37 -8.95 -10.80
CA PRO A 16 -9.63 -10.37 -11.12
C PRO A 16 -10.06 -11.20 -9.91
N ASN A 17 -9.52 -10.84 -8.75
CA ASN A 17 -9.82 -11.51 -7.49
C ASN A 17 -11.14 -11.05 -6.83
N ALA A 18 -11.82 -10.03 -7.38
CA ALA A 18 -13.09 -9.55 -6.83
C ALA A 18 -14.23 -10.58 -6.97
N SER A 19 -14.10 -11.53 -7.91
CA SER A 19 -15.08 -12.59 -8.17
C SER A 19 -14.80 -13.89 -7.39
N LEU A 20 -13.75 -13.96 -6.57
CA LEU A 20 -13.47 -15.14 -5.76
C LEU A 20 -14.56 -15.35 -4.72
N PRO A 21 -15.08 -16.60 -4.54
CA PRO A 21 -16.21 -16.89 -3.65
C PRO A 21 -16.01 -16.43 -2.20
N ASN A 22 -14.76 -16.31 -1.75
CA ASN A 22 -14.40 -15.98 -0.37
C ASN A 22 -14.13 -14.48 -0.15
N ARG A 23 -14.23 -13.65 -1.19
CA ARG A 23 -14.06 -12.19 -1.09
C ARG A 23 -15.42 -11.50 -1.19
N HIS A 24 -16.14 -11.47 -0.10
CA HIS A 24 -17.37 -10.69 0.02
C HIS A 24 -17.03 -9.20 0.11
N ARG A 25 -17.21 -8.47 -0.98
CA ARG A 25 -17.19 -7.01 -0.95
C ARG A 25 -18.46 -6.52 -0.24
N PRO A 26 -18.36 -5.56 0.70
CA PRO A 26 -19.54 -4.99 1.32
C PRO A 26 -20.40 -4.28 0.27
N LYS A 27 -21.71 -4.17 0.50
CA LYS A 27 -22.67 -3.54 -0.44
C LYS A 27 -22.36 -2.08 -0.77
N TRP A 28 -21.65 -1.39 0.11
CA TRP A 28 -21.21 0.00 -0.08
C TRP A 28 -19.92 0.12 -0.88
N PHE A 29 -19.26 -0.98 -1.23
CA PHE A 29 -17.99 -0.94 -1.97
C PHE A 29 -18.20 -0.35 -3.36
N ASP A 30 -17.52 0.77 -3.60
CA ASP A 30 -17.49 1.48 -4.88
C ASP A 30 -16.11 2.13 -5.05
N LYS A 31 -15.39 1.73 -6.09
CA LYS A 31 -14.05 2.26 -6.38
C LYS A 31 -14.04 3.78 -6.59
N VAL A 32 -15.12 4.33 -7.17
CA VAL A 32 -15.24 5.78 -7.39
C VAL A 32 -15.35 6.51 -6.05
N GLU A 33 -16.20 6.02 -5.15
CA GLU A 33 -16.37 6.63 -3.82
C GLU A 33 -15.12 6.48 -2.96
N ILE A 34 -14.41 5.36 -3.04
CA ILE A 34 -13.13 5.15 -2.35
C ILE A 34 -12.08 6.13 -2.87
N PHE A 35 -11.99 6.32 -4.18
CA PHE A 35 -11.08 7.29 -4.78
C PHE A 35 -11.43 8.74 -4.39
N ARG A 36 -12.72 9.10 -4.38
CA ARG A 36 -13.19 10.41 -3.90
C ARG A 36 -12.83 10.65 -2.44
N ASN A 37 -13.00 9.64 -1.60
CA ASN A 37 -12.58 9.69 -0.19
C ASN A 37 -11.07 9.98 -0.09
N LEU A 38 -10.22 9.25 -0.81
CA LEU A 38 -8.79 9.49 -0.81
C LEU A 38 -8.46 10.93 -1.26
N LYS A 39 -9.04 11.39 -2.36
CA LYS A 39 -8.85 12.76 -2.90
C LYS A 39 -9.29 13.84 -1.91
N SER A 40 -10.36 13.59 -1.13
CA SER A 40 -10.88 14.56 -0.16
C SER A 40 -10.10 14.59 1.16
N THR A 41 -9.44 13.49 1.53
CA THR A 41 -8.74 13.35 2.82
C THR A 41 -7.22 13.53 2.71
N ILE A 42 -6.65 13.49 1.49
CA ILE A 42 -5.24 13.75 1.27
C ILE A 42 -4.89 15.23 1.53
N ASP A 43 -3.86 15.49 2.31
CA ASP A 43 -3.36 16.86 2.52
C ASP A 43 -2.32 17.21 1.44
N PRO A 44 -2.64 18.08 0.45
CA PRO A 44 -1.74 18.40 -0.65
C PRO A 44 -0.49 19.18 -0.22
N LYS A 45 -0.43 19.65 1.03
CA LYS A 45 0.76 20.33 1.57
C LYS A 45 1.88 19.36 1.92
N VAL A 46 1.54 18.10 2.21
CA VAL A 46 2.48 17.08 2.68
C VAL A 46 2.47 15.81 1.85
N ALA A 47 1.48 15.58 0.99
CA ALA A 47 1.33 14.37 0.21
C ALA A 47 1.01 14.64 -1.26
N ASN A 48 1.61 13.85 -2.16
CA ASN A 48 1.31 13.81 -3.59
C ASN A 48 0.66 12.46 -3.93
N LEU A 49 -0.34 12.48 -4.80
CA LEU A 49 -0.99 11.27 -5.30
C LEU A 49 -0.42 10.91 -6.68
N ASN A 50 0.11 9.70 -6.79
CA ASN A 50 0.54 9.07 -8.02
C ASN A 50 -0.36 7.85 -8.26
N ILE A 51 -0.91 7.71 -9.46
CA ILE A 51 -1.78 6.60 -9.83
C ILE A 51 -0.99 5.65 -10.73
N VAL A 52 -0.96 4.37 -10.39
CA VAL A 52 -0.41 3.31 -11.23
C VAL A 52 -1.59 2.49 -11.75
N TYR A 53 -1.93 2.69 -13.02
CA TYR A 53 -3.10 2.09 -13.64
C TYR A 53 -2.70 0.89 -14.52
N ASP A 54 -3.23 -0.29 -14.20
CA ASP A 54 -3.04 -1.49 -15.01
C ASP A 54 -4.16 -1.60 -16.06
N GLU A 55 -3.82 -1.34 -17.32
CA GLU A 55 -4.78 -1.35 -18.43
C GLU A 55 -5.04 -2.73 -19.04
N HIS A 56 -4.48 -3.79 -18.46
CA HIS A 56 -4.65 -5.16 -18.98
C HIS A 56 -6.11 -5.56 -19.18
N PHE A 57 -6.99 -5.11 -18.30
CA PHE A 57 -8.42 -5.43 -18.32
C PHE A 57 -9.31 -4.34 -18.91
N GLY A 58 -8.74 -3.25 -19.37
CA GLY A 58 -9.48 -2.15 -20.00
C GLY A 58 -8.70 -0.83 -19.95
N PRO A 59 -8.89 0.02 -20.99
CA PRO A 59 -8.16 1.27 -21.09
C PRO A 59 -8.63 2.27 -20.03
N ILE A 60 -7.74 3.15 -19.59
CA ILE A 60 -8.05 4.20 -18.63
C ILE A 60 -9.14 5.15 -19.12
N SER A 61 -9.25 5.36 -20.44
CA SER A 61 -10.28 6.20 -21.05
C SER A 61 -11.72 5.81 -20.69
N ASP A 62 -11.94 4.54 -20.35
CA ASP A 62 -13.25 3.99 -20.01
C ASP A 62 -13.53 4.04 -18.50
N THR A 63 -12.66 4.70 -17.74
CA THR A 63 -12.75 4.79 -16.29
C THR A 63 -13.00 6.22 -15.80
N PHE A 64 -13.32 6.34 -14.51
CA PHE A 64 -13.40 7.62 -13.81
C PHE A 64 -12.03 8.32 -13.66
N LEU A 65 -10.92 7.63 -13.97
CA LEU A 65 -9.55 8.16 -13.88
C LEU A 65 -9.06 8.84 -15.16
N LYS A 66 -9.88 8.86 -16.23
CA LYS A 66 -9.48 9.32 -17.58
C LYS A 66 -8.89 10.74 -17.63
N ASP A 67 -9.33 11.60 -16.70
CA ASP A 67 -8.94 13.01 -16.63
C ASP A 67 -7.97 13.30 -15.47
N GLU A 68 -7.47 12.24 -14.80
CA GLU A 68 -6.51 12.40 -13.69
C GLU A 68 -5.09 12.64 -14.23
N GLU A 69 -4.39 13.55 -13.55
CA GLU A 69 -2.96 13.80 -13.77
C GLU A 69 -2.10 12.81 -12.95
N ASN A 70 -0.81 12.74 -13.24
CA ASN A 70 0.14 11.85 -12.55
C ASN A 70 -0.24 10.36 -12.61
N VAL A 71 -0.62 9.88 -13.78
CA VAL A 71 -0.94 8.48 -14.03
C VAL A 71 0.20 7.80 -14.79
N GLU A 72 0.69 6.69 -14.23
CA GLU A 72 1.60 5.75 -14.88
C GLU A 72 0.78 4.57 -15.41
N ILE A 73 0.78 4.37 -16.71
CA ILE A 73 0.10 3.23 -17.35
C ILE A 73 1.04 2.02 -17.35
N ILE A 74 0.52 0.91 -16.85
CA ILE A 74 1.20 -0.40 -16.87
C ILE A 74 0.31 -1.45 -17.53
N ASN A 75 0.86 -2.62 -17.87
CA ASN A 75 0.09 -3.74 -18.43
C ASN A 75 0.65 -5.05 -17.86
N CYS A 76 0.20 -5.43 -16.67
CA CYS A 76 0.70 -6.59 -15.94
C CYS A 76 -0.35 -7.71 -15.80
N GLY A 77 -1.60 -7.35 -15.62
CA GLY A 77 -2.72 -8.29 -15.53
C GLY A 77 -2.80 -9.11 -14.24
N ASN A 78 -1.95 -8.80 -13.25
CA ASN A 78 -1.99 -9.44 -11.93
C ASN A 78 -1.40 -8.54 -10.85
N GLU A 79 -1.69 -8.87 -9.60
CA GLU A 79 -1.32 -8.08 -8.43
C GLU A 79 0.20 -8.02 -8.24
N ALA A 80 0.89 -9.17 -8.31
CA ALA A 80 2.33 -9.25 -8.08
C ALA A 80 3.13 -8.45 -9.13
N GLY A 81 2.78 -8.59 -10.41
CA GLY A 81 3.39 -7.83 -11.50
C GLY A 81 3.14 -6.33 -11.38
N SER A 82 1.91 -5.94 -11.04
CA SER A 82 1.55 -4.54 -10.81
C SER A 82 2.36 -3.93 -9.63
N PHE A 83 2.52 -4.68 -8.55
CA PHE A 83 3.32 -4.22 -7.41
C PHE A 83 4.81 -4.14 -7.77
N LEU A 84 5.36 -5.17 -8.43
CA LEU A 84 6.75 -5.17 -8.91
C LEU A 84 7.04 -3.97 -9.82
N ARG A 85 6.12 -3.69 -10.77
CA ARG A 85 6.26 -2.53 -11.65
C ARG A 85 6.21 -1.21 -10.89
N THR A 86 5.38 -1.11 -9.85
CA THR A 86 5.35 0.07 -8.97
C THR A 86 6.69 0.28 -8.24
N LEU A 87 7.33 -0.81 -7.77
CA LEU A 87 8.67 -0.73 -7.18
C LEU A 87 9.72 -0.18 -8.18
N GLU A 88 9.68 -0.63 -9.43
CA GLU A 88 10.57 -0.13 -10.48
C GLU A 88 10.35 1.36 -10.78
N ILE A 89 9.08 1.80 -10.78
CA ILE A 89 8.73 3.22 -10.99
C ILE A 89 9.33 4.08 -9.87
N ILE A 90 9.19 3.69 -8.60
CA ILE A 90 9.74 4.49 -7.49
C ILE A 90 11.27 4.53 -7.49
N GLU A 91 11.93 3.45 -7.87
CA GLU A 91 13.40 3.44 -8.03
C GLU A 91 13.85 4.47 -9.07
N GLY A 92 13.12 4.58 -10.19
CA GLY A 92 13.46 5.47 -11.29
C GLY A 92 13.23 6.96 -10.99
N ARG A 93 12.42 7.29 -9.95
CA ARG A 93 12.04 8.69 -9.68
C ARG A 93 13.03 9.50 -8.83
N GLY A 94 14.06 8.87 -8.27
CA GLY A 94 15.14 9.56 -7.56
C GLY A 94 14.71 10.35 -6.32
N TYR A 95 13.70 9.88 -5.60
CA TYR A 95 13.24 10.50 -4.35
C TYR A 95 14.36 10.58 -3.29
N ASP A 96 14.33 11.60 -2.43
CA ASP A 96 15.21 11.68 -1.27
C ASP A 96 14.95 10.53 -0.28
N ASP A 97 15.94 10.14 0.50
CA ASP A 97 15.85 9.04 1.47
C ASP A 97 14.78 9.25 2.54
N ASP A 98 14.49 10.51 2.91
CA ASP A 98 13.45 10.88 3.88
C ASP A 98 12.03 10.94 3.28
N THR A 99 11.87 10.76 1.98
CA THR A 99 10.55 10.72 1.35
C THR A 99 9.82 9.46 1.81
N VAL A 100 8.60 9.62 2.30
CA VAL A 100 7.74 8.50 2.67
C VAL A 100 7.02 8.01 1.43
N ILE A 101 7.26 6.78 1.02
CA ILE A 101 6.51 6.10 -0.03
C ILE A 101 5.37 5.33 0.62
N TYR A 102 4.13 5.56 0.17
CA TYR A 102 2.94 4.88 0.65
C TYR A 102 2.30 4.10 -0.49
N PHE A 103 2.43 2.77 -0.45
CA PHE A 103 1.72 1.86 -1.36
C PHE A 103 0.29 1.68 -0.91
N LEU A 104 -0.64 1.81 -1.83
CA LEU A 104 -2.06 1.77 -1.57
C LEU A 104 -2.80 0.96 -2.64
N GLU A 105 -3.68 0.05 -2.18
CA GLU A 105 -4.66 -0.61 -3.03
C GLU A 105 -5.95 0.21 -3.14
N ASP A 106 -6.79 -0.11 -4.12
CA ASP A 106 -7.96 0.68 -4.51
C ASP A 106 -9.24 0.38 -3.70
N ASP A 107 -9.09 -0.24 -2.54
CA ASP A 107 -10.20 -0.69 -1.69
C ASP A 107 -10.13 -0.21 -0.23
N TYR A 108 -9.28 0.78 0.06
CA TYR A 108 -9.13 1.36 1.40
C TYR A 108 -9.75 2.75 1.50
N LEU A 109 -10.59 2.94 2.54
CA LEU A 109 -11.06 4.26 2.95
C LEU A 109 -10.09 4.89 3.95
N HIS A 110 -9.88 6.19 3.81
CA HIS A 110 -9.02 6.97 4.68
C HIS A 110 -9.83 7.89 5.58
N GLN A 111 -9.40 8.02 6.84
CA GLN A 111 -9.95 8.99 7.77
C GLN A 111 -9.30 10.36 7.57
N GLU A 112 -10.00 11.42 7.96
CA GLU A 112 -9.43 12.76 8.01
C GLU A 112 -8.15 12.79 8.84
N GLY A 113 -7.14 13.53 8.35
CA GLY A 113 -5.86 13.67 9.06
C GLY A 113 -4.87 12.52 8.93
N TRP A 114 -5.19 11.47 8.18
CA TRP A 114 -4.35 10.29 8.02
C TRP A 114 -2.91 10.59 7.57
N CYS A 115 -2.69 11.64 6.78
CA CYS A 115 -1.34 12.04 6.37
C CYS A 115 -0.46 12.40 7.57
N ASN A 116 -1.01 13.13 8.54
CA ASN A 116 -0.27 13.51 9.75
C ASN A 116 -0.03 12.30 10.65
N VAL A 117 -1.03 11.43 10.80
CA VAL A 117 -0.91 10.16 11.54
C VAL A 117 0.19 9.28 10.94
N LEU A 118 0.24 9.17 9.60
CA LEU A 118 1.27 8.41 8.91
C LEU A 118 2.68 8.99 9.17
N LEU A 119 2.83 10.31 9.06
CA LEU A 119 4.12 10.96 9.32
C LEU A 119 4.55 10.86 10.79
N GLU A 120 3.59 10.94 11.70
CA GLU A 120 3.81 10.78 13.14
C GLU A 120 4.38 9.39 13.50
N ALA A 121 3.92 8.34 12.83
CA ALA A 121 4.42 6.99 13.04
C ALA A 121 5.95 6.89 12.83
N PHE A 122 6.51 7.67 11.92
CA PHE A 122 7.95 7.69 11.66
C PHE A 122 8.79 8.40 12.74
N ASN A 123 8.19 8.88 13.81
CA ASN A 123 8.90 9.25 15.05
C ASN A 123 9.23 8.03 15.91
N LEU A 124 8.58 6.89 15.65
CA LEU A 124 8.92 5.61 16.27
C LEU A 124 10.14 4.96 15.55
N PRO A 125 10.87 4.07 16.22
CA PRO A 125 11.97 3.33 15.62
C PRO A 125 11.42 2.19 14.73
N ILE A 126 10.76 2.54 13.64
CA ILE A 126 10.14 1.61 12.69
C ILE A 126 10.69 1.81 11.29
N GLN A 127 10.66 0.77 10.50
CA GLN A 127 11.04 0.77 9.09
C GLN A 127 9.82 0.93 8.19
N TYR A 128 8.76 0.20 8.50
CA TYR A 128 7.51 0.17 7.74
C TYR A 128 6.31 0.34 8.66
N VAL A 129 5.22 0.87 8.10
CA VAL A 129 3.96 1.08 8.80
C VAL A 129 2.77 0.86 7.88
N SER A 130 1.68 0.29 8.40
CA SER A 130 0.38 0.25 7.75
C SER A 130 -0.64 1.00 8.59
N LEU A 131 -1.54 1.74 7.94
CA LEU A 131 -2.64 2.44 8.62
C LEU A 131 -3.84 1.53 8.88
N TYR A 132 -3.83 0.32 8.35
CA TYR A 132 -4.93 -0.62 8.47
C TYR A 132 -4.56 -1.82 9.37
N ASP A 133 -5.41 -2.08 10.37
CA ASP A 133 -5.29 -3.24 11.24
C ASP A 133 -6.27 -4.33 10.79
N HIS A 134 -5.75 -5.35 10.13
CA HIS A 134 -6.55 -6.43 9.56
C HIS A 134 -7.22 -7.30 10.64
N LEU A 135 -8.51 -7.51 10.49
CA LEU A 135 -9.35 -8.28 11.41
C LEU A 135 -8.90 -9.76 11.53
N ASP A 136 -8.26 -10.32 10.51
CA ASP A 136 -7.72 -11.68 10.51
C ASP A 136 -6.83 -11.97 11.72
N LYS A 137 -6.06 -10.98 12.19
CA LYS A 137 -5.18 -11.10 13.36
C LYS A 137 -5.95 -11.39 14.66
N TYR A 138 -7.27 -11.17 14.68
CA TYR A 138 -8.13 -11.33 15.86
C TYR A 138 -9.06 -12.53 15.77
N ILE A 139 -9.31 -13.05 14.56
CA ILE A 139 -10.32 -14.10 14.34
C ILE A 139 -9.78 -15.35 13.66
N ASP A 140 -8.60 -15.31 13.05
CA ASP A 140 -7.98 -16.45 12.38
C ASP A 140 -7.12 -17.22 13.38
N SER A 141 -7.39 -18.51 13.53
CA SER A 141 -6.66 -19.42 14.44
C SER A 141 -5.15 -19.52 14.12
N GLY A 142 -4.73 -19.18 12.91
CA GLY A 142 -3.33 -19.07 12.55
C GLY A 142 -2.57 -18.00 13.35
N TYR A 143 -3.30 -17.07 14.00
CA TYR A 143 -2.75 -16.00 14.83
C TYR A 143 -3.02 -16.15 16.32
N ASP A 144 -3.55 -17.30 16.81
CA ASP A 144 -3.88 -17.52 18.23
C ASP A 144 -2.71 -17.28 19.18
N ASN A 145 -1.48 -17.48 18.71
CA ASN A 145 -0.25 -17.26 19.49
C ASN A 145 0.50 -15.98 19.09
N LEU A 146 -0.13 -15.07 18.34
CA LEU A 146 0.50 -13.81 17.94
C LEU A 146 0.72 -12.91 19.16
N VAL A 147 1.98 -12.59 19.43
CA VAL A 147 2.37 -11.61 20.44
C VAL A 147 2.75 -10.33 19.75
N SER A 148 2.08 -9.24 20.12
CA SER A 148 2.35 -7.91 19.55
C SER A 148 2.89 -6.95 20.61
N LYS A 149 3.87 -6.14 20.22
CA LYS A 149 4.33 -4.99 20.99
C LYS A 149 3.44 -3.78 20.67
N ILE A 150 3.11 -3.02 21.69
CA ILE A 150 2.35 -1.76 21.56
C ILE A 150 3.32 -0.60 21.62
N PHE A 151 3.19 0.33 20.69
CA PHE A 151 3.88 1.60 20.61
C PHE A 151 2.86 2.72 20.70
N VAL A 152 3.25 3.86 21.24
CA VAL A 152 2.36 5.01 21.44
C VAL A 152 2.96 6.23 20.76
N THR A 153 2.14 6.95 20.01
CA THR A 153 2.42 8.29 19.51
C THR A 153 1.39 9.26 20.07
N ASP A 154 1.44 10.52 19.69
CA ASP A 154 0.54 11.55 20.26
C ASP A 154 -0.94 11.26 19.93
N THR A 155 -1.21 10.64 18.77
CA THR A 155 -2.59 10.43 18.29
C THR A 155 -3.04 8.98 18.30
N CYS A 156 -2.12 7.99 18.28
CA CYS A 156 -2.44 6.59 18.07
C CYS A 156 -1.67 5.63 18.96
N HIS A 157 -2.28 4.46 19.19
CA HIS A 157 -1.57 3.24 19.55
C HIS A 157 -1.26 2.44 18.29
N TRP A 158 -0.07 1.90 18.23
CA TRP A 158 0.43 1.07 17.14
C TRP A 158 0.81 -0.30 17.65
N ARG A 159 0.67 -1.31 16.84
CA ARG A 159 1.20 -2.64 17.13
C ARG A 159 2.01 -3.16 15.95
N ASN A 160 3.00 -4.00 16.20
CA ASN A 160 3.67 -4.70 15.12
C ASN A 160 2.73 -5.76 14.51
N THR A 161 2.88 -5.99 13.20
CA THR A 161 2.06 -6.92 12.42
C THR A 161 2.93 -7.72 11.45
N PRO A 162 2.60 -9.00 11.18
CA PRO A 162 3.36 -9.84 10.25
C PRO A 162 2.94 -9.65 8.78
N SER A 163 1.93 -8.84 8.47
CA SER A 163 1.48 -8.62 7.08
C SER A 163 0.69 -7.32 6.94
N THR A 164 0.62 -6.78 5.71
CA THR A 164 0.02 -5.47 5.41
C THR A 164 -0.88 -5.49 4.17
N CYS A 165 -1.03 -6.62 3.50
CA CYS A 165 -1.74 -6.75 2.22
C CYS A 165 -1.26 -5.72 1.17
N ASN A 166 0.07 -5.50 1.08
CA ASN A 166 0.69 -4.52 0.19
C ASN A 166 0.16 -3.07 0.29
N THR A 167 -0.45 -2.74 1.44
CA THR A 167 -0.87 -1.38 1.78
C THR A 167 -0.08 -0.91 2.99
N TYR A 168 1.07 -0.28 2.73
CA TYR A 168 2.03 0.12 3.76
C TYR A 168 2.94 1.24 3.27
N ALA A 169 3.61 1.90 4.20
CA ALA A 169 4.56 2.96 3.93
C ALA A 169 5.93 2.69 4.56
N GLY A 170 6.95 3.28 3.97
CA GLY A 170 8.33 3.29 4.46
C GLY A 170 9.06 4.51 3.92
N ARG A 171 10.22 4.84 4.50
CA ARG A 171 11.11 5.86 3.91
C ARG A 171 11.81 5.30 2.67
N MET A 172 12.03 6.13 1.67
CA MET A 172 12.71 5.72 0.44
C MET A 172 14.10 5.13 0.69
N GLY A 173 14.84 5.68 1.64
CA GLY A 173 16.14 5.13 2.06
C GLY A 173 16.04 3.69 2.55
N GLN A 174 14.99 3.35 3.31
CA GLN A 174 14.75 1.98 3.76
C GLN A 174 14.35 1.07 2.57
N PHE A 175 13.48 1.56 1.67
CA PHE A 175 13.14 0.80 0.47
C PHE A 175 14.36 0.49 -0.39
N ARG A 176 15.32 1.42 -0.53
CA ARG A 176 16.57 1.14 -1.28
C ARG A 176 17.38 0.01 -0.66
N GLN A 177 17.48 -0.06 0.65
CA GLN A 177 18.17 -1.13 1.36
C GLN A 177 17.50 -2.49 1.16
N ASP A 178 16.16 -2.51 1.23
CA ASP A 178 15.36 -3.73 1.24
C ASP A 178 14.75 -4.06 -0.13
N MET A 179 15.07 -3.29 -1.18
CA MET A 179 14.44 -3.42 -2.51
C MET A 179 14.51 -4.84 -3.06
N HIS A 180 15.62 -5.54 -2.84
CA HIS A 180 15.80 -6.92 -3.26
C HIS A 180 14.79 -7.87 -2.59
N ILE A 181 14.43 -7.65 -1.32
CA ILE A 181 13.41 -8.41 -0.59
C ILE A 181 12.02 -8.10 -1.18
N HIS A 182 11.69 -6.83 -1.32
CA HIS A 182 10.39 -6.42 -1.89
C HIS A 182 10.17 -7.02 -3.29
N LYS A 183 11.18 -6.95 -4.17
CA LYS A 183 11.11 -7.51 -5.52
C LYS A 183 11.02 -9.03 -5.50
N HIS A 184 11.82 -9.70 -4.67
CA HIS A 184 11.82 -11.16 -4.59
C HIS A 184 10.41 -11.70 -4.26
N PHE A 185 9.81 -11.20 -3.19
CA PHE A 185 8.50 -11.67 -2.74
C PHE A 185 7.31 -11.18 -3.60
N SER A 186 7.51 -10.19 -4.45
CA SER A 186 6.53 -9.78 -5.44
C SER A 186 6.61 -10.62 -6.72
N ALA A 187 7.82 -10.98 -7.15
CA ALA A 187 8.04 -11.75 -8.38
C ALA A 187 7.81 -13.28 -8.24
N ALA A 188 7.93 -13.82 -7.02
CA ALA A 188 8.01 -15.26 -6.78
C ALA A 188 6.66 -15.99 -6.72
N SER A 189 5.52 -15.28 -6.81
CA SER A 189 4.22 -15.93 -6.68
C SER A 189 3.75 -16.56 -7.99
N PRO A 190 3.54 -17.89 -8.05
CA PRO A 190 2.99 -18.56 -9.23
C PRO A 190 1.55 -18.16 -9.55
N ASP A 191 0.80 -17.68 -8.54
CA ASP A 191 -0.61 -17.31 -8.67
C ASP A 191 -0.83 -15.84 -9.05
N GLY A 192 0.25 -15.09 -9.30
CA GLY A 192 0.19 -13.66 -9.62
C GLY A 192 -0.22 -12.77 -8.45
N ILE A 193 -0.13 -13.28 -7.21
CA ILE A 193 -0.37 -12.56 -5.96
C ILE A 193 0.95 -12.48 -5.21
N SER A 194 1.33 -11.31 -4.73
CA SER A 194 2.57 -11.15 -3.98
C SER A 194 2.50 -11.81 -2.60
N MET A 195 3.64 -12.30 -2.13
CA MET A 195 3.76 -13.01 -0.85
C MET A 195 3.99 -12.00 0.29
N ASP A 196 2.99 -11.17 0.60
CA ASP A 196 3.08 -10.08 1.58
C ASP A 196 3.52 -10.58 2.96
N HIS A 197 2.90 -11.65 3.48
CA HIS A 197 3.27 -12.21 4.78
C HIS A 197 4.73 -12.68 4.83
N ALA A 198 5.17 -13.47 3.84
CA ALA A 198 6.55 -13.94 3.77
C ALA A 198 7.56 -12.80 3.65
N LYS A 199 7.21 -11.75 2.88
CA LYS A 199 8.01 -10.53 2.76
C LYS A 199 8.24 -9.87 4.11
N PHE A 200 7.19 -9.65 4.91
CA PHE A 200 7.31 -9.00 6.22
C PHE A 200 7.98 -9.87 7.27
N VAL A 201 7.84 -11.20 7.19
CA VAL A 201 8.64 -12.13 8.02
C VAL A 201 10.13 -11.98 7.69
N GLU A 202 10.49 -11.90 6.41
CA GLU A 202 11.91 -11.73 6.01
C GLU A 202 12.44 -10.34 6.39
N LEU A 203 11.69 -9.27 6.14
CA LEU A 203 12.05 -7.91 6.58
C LEU A 203 12.30 -7.86 8.09
N GLY A 204 11.47 -8.53 8.90
CA GLY A 204 11.62 -8.59 10.35
C GLY A 204 12.87 -9.35 10.83
N ARG A 205 13.53 -10.14 9.98
CA ARG A 205 14.80 -10.81 10.28
C ARG A 205 16.03 -9.93 10.05
N HIS A 206 15.86 -8.89 9.23
CA HIS A 206 16.94 -7.98 8.82
C HIS A 206 16.92 -6.63 9.57
N GLY A 207 15.87 -6.36 10.38
CA GLY A 207 15.65 -5.09 11.06
C GLY A 207 15.59 -5.12 12.58
#